data_420139bba6436607d2442eb611111c4b
#
_entry.id   420139bba6436607d2442eb611111c4b
#
_cell.length_a   1.000
_cell.length_b   1.000
_cell.length_c   1.000
_cell.angle_alpha   90.00
_cell.angle_beta   90.00
_cell.angle_gamma   90.00
#
_symmetry.space_group_name_H-M   'P 1'
#
loop_
_entity.id
_entity.type
_entity.pdbx_description
1 polymer ?
#
loop_
_entity_poly.entity_id
_entity_poly.type
_entity_poly.pdbx_seq_one_letter_code
_entity_poly.pdbx_strand_id
1 'polypeptide(L)'
;MRRRLKSRMHRYSPSPPLTFLLLRSKERAGERWCQGFTYIGLLIFIALMGIALAGTGMVWHTQVRREKERELLFVGDQFRRAIGQYYELSPGGDKRYPQSLDDLLLDKRYPATQRYLRRVYRDPITGKAEWGFVKGPEDRIVGVYSLSEDAPLKQAGFPANYEDFEDKERYHEWRFVYVSPAPPEQPRQPEPQLQELPQPGGTARNPNP
;
A
#
# COMPACT_ATOMS: atom_id res chain seq x y z
N MET A 1 -1.68 96.64 -65.82
CA MET A 1 -2.77 96.01 -65.06
C MET A 1 -3.28 94.80 -65.82
N ARG A 2 -2.92 93.57 -65.38
CA ARG A 2 -3.42 92.35 -66.07
C ARG A 2 -4.23 91.50 -65.02
N ARG A 3 -5.52 91.38 -65.22
CA ARG A 3 -6.41 90.51 -64.43
C ARG A 3 -6.25 89.09 -64.93
N ARG A 4 -5.89 88.14 -64.09
CA ARG A 4 -5.94 86.70 -64.37
C ARG A 4 -7.31 86.14 -63.95
N LEU A 5 -8.03 85.58 -64.90
CA LEU A 5 -9.21 84.77 -64.69
C LEU A 5 -8.77 83.37 -64.20
N LYS A 6 -9.29 82.93 -63.05
CA LYS A 6 -9.14 81.61 -62.58
C LYS A 6 -10.32 80.80 -63.07
N SER A 7 -10.11 79.85 -64.00
CA SER A 7 -11.06 78.86 -64.39
C SER A 7 -11.27 77.81 -63.35
N ARG A 8 -12.48 77.66 -62.81
CA ARG A 8 -12.89 76.54 -61.97
C ARG A 8 -13.07 75.29 -62.81
N MET A 9 -12.22 74.30 -62.70
CA MET A 9 -12.44 72.94 -63.15
C MET A 9 -13.41 72.22 -62.20
N HIS A 10 -14.62 71.95 -62.63
CA HIS A 10 -15.55 70.98 -62.03
C HIS A 10 -14.94 69.59 -62.19
N ARG A 11 -14.55 68.95 -61.10
CA ARG A 11 -14.22 67.51 -61.11
C ARG A 11 -15.55 66.72 -61.10
N TYR A 12 -15.83 66.08 -62.22
CA TYR A 12 -16.87 65.07 -62.32
C TYR A 12 -16.42 63.83 -61.54
N SER A 13 -17.15 63.48 -60.47
CA SER A 13 -16.97 62.24 -59.75
C SER A 13 -17.91 61.16 -60.34
N PRO A 14 -17.42 60.10 -60.94
CA PRO A 14 -18.29 59.07 -61.48
C PRO A 14 -18.91 58.31 -60.30
N SER A 15 -20.22 58.20 -60.23
CA SER A 15 -20.97 57.36 -59.30
C SER A 15 -20.62 55.88 -59.55
N PRO A 16 -20.36 55.07 -58.52
CA PRO A 16 -20.04 53.67 -58.73
C PRO A 16 -21.23 52.91 -59.28
N PRO A 17 -21.04 51.92 -60.20
CA PRO A 17 -22.10 51.20 -60.83
C PRO A 17 -22.89 50.38 -59.78
N LEU A 18 -24.22 50.38 -59.91
CA LEU A 18 -25.17 49.71 -59.01
C LEU A 18 -24.91 48.19 -58.83
N THR A 19 -24.13 47.59 -59.71
CA THR A 19 -23.67 46.21 -59.63
C THR A 19 -22.75 45.94 -58.46
N PHE A 20 -22.03 46.95 -57.91
CA PHE A 20 -21.13 46.76 -56.78
C PHE A 20 -21.88 46.70 -55.43
N LEU A 21 -23.09 47.24 -55.36
CA LEU A 21 -23.92 47.19 -54.13
C LEU A 21 -24.63 45.84 -53.93
N LEU A 22 -24.85 45.07 -54.99
CA LEU A 22 -25.55 43.78 -54.95
C LEU A 22 -24.60 42.62 -54.56
N LEU A 23 -23.27 42.75 -54.79
CA LEU A 23 -22.29 41.73 -54.38
C LEU A 23 -21.92 41.80 -52.89
N ARG A 24 -22.11 42.97 -52.29
CA ARG A 24 -21.74 43.13 -50.85
C ARG A 24 -22.78 42.57 -49.86
N SER A 25 -24.01 42.36 -50.31
CA SER A 25 -25.08 41.78 -49.47
C SER A 25 -25.09 40.26 -49.42
N LYS A 26 -24.36 39.58 -50.34
CA LYS A 26 -24.35 38.11 -50.40
C LYS A 26 -23.29 37.46 -49.49
N GLU A 27 -22.27 38.19 -49.08
CA GLU A 27 -21.21 37.65 -48.21
C GLU A 27 -21.57 37.62 -46.73
N ARG A 28 -22.58 38.36 -46.27
CA ARG A 28 -22.93 38.37 -44.82
C ARG A 28 -23.92 37.31 -44.38
N ALA A 29 -24.54 36.57 -45.31
CA ALA A 29 -25.52 35.54 -44.99
C ALA A 29 -24.87 34.18 -44.67
N GLY A 30 -23.60 33.94 -45.09
CA GLY A 30 -22.91 32.67 -44.93
C GLY A 30 -22.20 32.48 -43.60
N GLU A 31 -21.78 33.57 -42.93
CA GLU A 31 -20.91 33.48 -41.74
C GLU A 31 -21.67 33.22 -40.43
N ARG A 32 -22.97 33.41 -40.37
CA ARG A 32 -23.75 33.23 -39.13
C ARG A 32 -24.08 31.78 -38.80
N TRP A 33 -24.04 30.89 -39.75
CA TRP A 33 -24.37 29.49 -39.57
C TRP A 33 -23.19 28.68 -38.95
N CYS A 34 -21.95 29.13 -39.18
CA CYS A 34 -20.77 28.44 -38.63
C CYS A 34 -20.49 28.75 -37.16
N GLN A 35 -20.90 29.91 -36.64
CA GLN A 35 -20.63 30.31 -35.25
C GLN A 35 -21.48 29.53 -34.22
N GLY A 36 -22.72 29.17 -34.57
CA GLY A 36 -23.58 28.36 -33.70
C GLY A 36 -23.11 26.93 -33.56
N PHE A 37 -22.60 26.34 -34.65
CA PHE A 37 -22.14 24.96 -34.68
C PHE A 37 -20.85 24.75 -33.86
N THR A 38 -19.92 25.69 -33.94
CA THR A 38 -18.69 25.64 -33.15
C THR A 38 -18.94 25.78 -31.64
N TYR A 39 -19.91 26.61 -31.25
CA TYR A 39 -20.30 26.76 -29.85
C TYR A 39 -20.94 25.49 -29.29
N ILE A 40 -21.88 24.88 -29.99
CA ILE A 40 -22.49 23.60 -29.61
C ILE A 40 -21.44 22.50 -29.59
N GLY A 41 -20.55 22.44 -30.57
CA GLY A 41 -19.44 21.51 -30.62
C GLY A 41 -18.50 21.66 -29.40
N LEU A 42 -18.21 22.91 -29.02
CA LEU A 42 -17.40 23.19 -27.83
C LEU A 42 -18.09 22.74 -26.53
N LEU A 43 -19.40 23.00 -26.39
CA LEU A 43 -20.17 22.56 -25.22
C LEU A 43 -20.19 21.04 -25.09
N ILE A 44 -20.42 20.34 -26.23
CA ILE A 44 -20.38 18.86 -26.24
C ILE A 44 -18.98 18.36 -25.86
N PHE A 45 -17.93 18.98 -26.41
CA PHE A 45 -16.55 18.61 -26.10
C PHE A 45 -16.24 18.79 -24.61
N ILE A 46 -16.63 19.92 -24.00
CA ILE A 46 -16.44 20.16 -22.56
C ILE A 46 -17.25 19.18 -21.74
N ALA A 47 -18.48 18.87 -22.12
CA ALA A 47 -19.33 17.89 -21.45
C ALA A 47 -18.71 16.49 -21.48
N LEU A 48 -18.23 16.03 -22.63
CA LEU A 48 -17.56 14.74 -22.80
C LEU A 48 -16.25 14.69 -21.99
N MET A 49 -15.47 15.78 -22.00
CA MET A 49 -14.25 15.88 -21.20
C MET A 49 -14.55 15.85 -19.70
N GLY A 50 -15.63 16.47 -19.25
CA GLY A 50 -16.10 16.42 -17.86
C GLY A 50 -16.48 15.00 -17.43
N ILE A 51 -17.19 14.26 -18.27
CA ILE A 51 -17.55 12.85 -18.01
C ILE A 51 -16.30 11.97 -17.96
N ALA A 52 -15.34 12.15 -18.87
CA ALA A 52 -14.10 11.41 -18.91
C ALA A 52 -13.25 11.65 -17.64
N LEU A 53 -13.16 12.90 -17.18
CA LEU A 53 -12.45 13.26 -15.96
C LEU A 53 -13.11 12.71 -14.69
N ALA A 54 -14.44 12.67 -14.64
CA ALA A 54 -15.17 12.11 -13.50
C ALA A 54 -14.90 10.61 -13.32
N GLY A 55 -14.73 9.85 -14.39
CA GLY A 55 -14.44 8.42 -14.36
C GLY A 55 -13.02 8.07 -13.86
N THR A 56 -12.05 8.95 -14.10
CA THR A 56 -10.65 8.69 -13.73
C THR A 56 -10.41 8.72 -12.21
N GLY A 57 -11.18 9.48 -11.45
CA GLY A 57 -11.00 9.61 -9.99
C GLY A 57 -11.24 8.30 -9.23
N MET A 58 -12.23 7.50 -9.61
CA MET A 58 -12.53 6.22 -8.95
C MET A 58 -11.44 5.16 -9.20
N VAL A 59 -10.92 5.09 -10.41
CA VAL A 59 -9.83 4.14 -10.75
C VAL A 59 -8.56 4.48 -9.98
N TRP A 60 -8.21 5.76 -9.90
CA TRP A 60 -7.04 6.24 -9.17
C TRP A 60 -7.10 5.88 -7.68
N HIS A 61 -8.24 6.10 -7.03
CA HIS A 61 -8.41 5.79 -5.62
C HIS A 61 -8.22 4.30 -5.30
N THR A 62 -8.77 3.42 -6.14
CA THR A 62 -8.62 1.97 -5.99
C THR A 62 -7.16 1.54 -6.19
N GLN A 63 -6.46 2.15 -7.16
CA GLN A 63 -5.06 1.84 -7.42
C GLN A 63 -4.15 2.23 -6.25
N VAL A 64 -4.35 3.42 -5.70
CA VAL A 64 -3.60 3.89 -4.52
C VAL A 64 -3.83 2.98 -3.30
N ARG A 65 -5.07 2.51 -3.08
CA ARG A 65 -5.35 1.56 -2.00
C ARG A 65 -4.64 0.23 -2.19
N ARG A 66 -4.63 -0.33 -3.40
CA ARG A 66 -3.89 -1.57 -3.71
C ARG A 66 -2.38 -1.43 -3.49
N GLU A 67 -1.82 -0.26 -3.82
CA GLU A 67 -0.40 -0.01 -3.60
C GLU A 67 -0.07 0.03 -2.10
N LYS A 68 -0.91 0.71 -1.30
CA LYS A 68 -0.78 0.72 0.16
C LYS A 68 -0.87 -0.67 0.78
N GLU A 69 -1.75 -1.54 0.28
CA GLU A 69 -1.83 -2.94 0.73
C GLU A 69 -0.57 -3.74 0.43
N ARG A 70 -0.01 -3.58 -0.77
CA ARG A 70 1.27 -4.23 -1.12
C ARG A 70 2.39 -3.75 -0.22
N GLU A 71 2.44 -2.46 0.05
CA GLU A 71 3.42 -1.88 0.96
C GLU A 71 3.20 -2.37 2.40
N LEU A 72 1.96 -2.50 2.86
CA LEU A 72 1.64 -3.07 4.17
C LEU A 72 2.13 -4.50 4.31
N LEU A 73 1.88 -5.35 3.32
CA LEU A 73 2.37 -6.73 3.30
C LEU A 73 3.91 -6.78 3.31
N PHE A 74 4.56 -5.91 2.53
CA PHE A 74 6.02 -5.82 2.50
C PHE A 74 6.60 -5.37 3.85
N VAL A 75 6.07 -4.30 4.41
CA VAL A 75 6.53 -3.74 5.70
C VAL A 75 6.26 -4.72 6.85
N GLY A 76 5.08 -5.33 6.87
CA GLY A 76 4.74 -6.36 7.87
C GLY A 76 5.68 -7.56 7.81
N ASP A 77 6.04 -8.02 6.60
CA ASP A 77 7.02 -9.10 6.42
C ASP A 77 8.42 -8.69 6.89
N GLN A 78 8.83 -7.42 6.71
CA GLN A 78 10.09 -6.92 7.27
C GLN A 78 10.10 -6.99 8.80
N PHE A 79 9.02 -6.60 9.46
CA PHE A 79 8.90 -6.74 10.92
C PHE A 79 8.93 -8.21 11.36
N ARG A 80 8.14 -9.06 10.72
CA ARG A 80 8.11 -10.49 11.01
C ARG A 80 9.49 -11.13 10.92
N ARG A 81 10.23 -10.84 9.82
CA ARG A 81 11.60 -11.33 9.64
C ARG A 81 12.56 -10.78 10.68
N ALA A 82 12.48 -9.49 11.01
CA ALA A 82 13.32 -8.87 12.01
C ALA A 82 13.11 -9.47 13.41
N ILE A 83 11.84 -9.70 13.80
CA ILE A 83 11.48 -10.38 15.04
C ILE A 83 12.04 -11.81 15.05
N GLY A 84 11.89 -12.53 13.94
CA GLY A 84 12.44 -13.89 13.80
C GLY A 84 13.96 -13.91 13.95
N GLN A 85 14.68 -13.01 13.28
CA GLN A 85 16.14 -12.92 13.40
C GLN A 85 16.58 -12.56 14.83
N TYR A 86 15.87 -11.64 15.49
CA TYR A 86 16.14 -11.28 16.87
C TYR A 86 16.01 -12.49 17.81
N TYR A 87 14.98 -13.30 17.59
CA TYR A 87 14.72 -14.52 18.35
C TYR A 87 15.75 -15.61 18.07
N GLU A 88 16.02 -15.92 16.80
CA GLU A 88 16.93 -17.01 16.42
C GLU A 88 18.40 -16.71 16.75
N LEU A 89 18.82 -15.45 16.66
CA LEU A 89 20.18 -15.00 16.94
C LEU A 89 20.37 -14.61 18.41
N SER A 90 19.49 -15.04 19.33
CA SER A 90 19.65 -14.73 20.76
C SER A 90 20.93 -15.33 21.31
N PRO A 91 21.80 -14.53 22.01
CA PRO A 91 23.04 -15.04 22.57
C PRO A 91 22.79 -16.03 23.73
N GLY A 92 23.67 -17.02 23.86
CA GLY A 92 23.60 -17.99 24.97
C GLY A 92 22.52 -19.07 24.86
N GLY A 93 21.81 -19.16 23.70
CA GLY A 93 20.78 -20.18 23.47
C GLY A 93 19.43 -19.91 24.16
N ASP A 94 19.33 -18.88 24.96
CA ASP A 94 18.09 -18.45 25.63
C ASP A 94 17.28 -17.56 24.63
N LYS A 95 16.47 -18.21 23.84
CA LYS A 95 15.68 -17.57 22.78
C LYS A 95 14.61 -16.68 23.38
N ARG A 96 14.69 -15.38 23.13
CA ARG A 96 13.75 -14.36 23.63
C ARG A 96 13.28 -13.44 22.54
N TYR A 97 12.00 -13.08 22.59
CA TYR A 97 11.41 -12.06 21.73
C TYR A 97 11.78 -10.64 22.19
N PRO A 98 11.74 -9.63 21.33
CA PRO A 98 12.01 -8.24 21.68
C PRO A 98 10.93 -7.68 22.61
N GLN A 99 11.32 -6.73 23.49
CA GLN A 99 10.38 -5.99 24.35
C GLN A 99 9.82 -4.77 23.62
N SER A 100 10.62 -4.19 22.74
CA SER A 100 10.24 -2.99 21.96
C SER A 100 10.71 -3.11 20.52
N LEU A 101 10.16 -2.27 19.62
CA LEU A 101 10.67 -2.17 18.26
C LEU A 101 12.07 -1.57 18.19
N ASP A 102 12.49 -0.82 19.19
CA ASP A 102 13.84 -0.24 19.28
C ASP A 102 14.91 -1.32 19.43
N ASP A 103 14.58 -2.44 20.08
CA ASP A 103 15.47 -3.59 20.19
C ASP A 103 15.81 -4.20 18.81
N LEU A 104 14.92 -4.04 17.82
CA LEU A 104 15.16 -4.47 16.44
C LEU A 104 16.08 -3.50 15.69
N LEU A 105 16.12 -2.22 16.09
CA LEU A 105 17.00 -1.21 15.51
C LEU A 105 18.42 -1.31 16.05
N LEU A 106 18.55 -1.70 17.30
CA LEU A 106 19.84 -1.88 17.99
C LEU A 106 19.72 -2.93 19.09
N ASP A 107 20.30 -4.09 18.85
CA ASP A 107 20.35 -5.16 19.83
C ASP A 107 21.47 -4.92 20.85
N LYS A 108 21.08 -4.53 22.05
CA LYS A 108 22.00 -4.25 23.16
C LYS A 108 22.62 -5.51 23.79
N ARG A 109 22.19 -6.70 23.38
CA ARG A 109 22.73 -7.98 23.88
C ARG A 109 24.09 -8.30 23.28
N TYR A 110 24.47 -7.63 22.20
CA TYR A 110 25.75 -7.82 21.53
C TYR A 110 26.69 -6.63 21.77
N PRO A 111 27.99 -6.88 21.98
CA PRO A 111 28.96 -5.80 22.07
C PRO A 111 29.19 -5.07 20.74
N ALA A 112 29.00 -5.78 19.62
CA ALA A 112 29.02 -5.20 18.27
C ALA A 112 27.65 -4.69 17.90
N THR A 113 27.59 -3.64 17.07
CA THR A 113 26.32 -3.10 16.55
C THR A 113 25.58 -4.13 15.72
N GLN A 114 24.51 -4.68 16.26
CA GLN A 114 23.62 -5.61 15.57
C GLN A 114 22.27 -4.96 15.33
N ARG A 115 21.81 -5.03 14.08
CA ARG A 115 20.54 -4.44 13.64
C ARG A 115 19.77 -5.43 12.79
N TYR A 116 18.49 -5.60 13.08
CA TYR A 116 17.59 -6.47 12.32
C TYR A 116 16.64 -5.65 11.43
N LEU A 117 16.43 -4.37 11.81
CA LEU A 117 15.58 -3.45 11.08
C LEU A 117 16.37 -2.16 10.83
N ARG A 118 16.21 -1.56 9.64
CA ARG A 118 16.89 -0.29 9.32
C ARG A 118 16.25 0.91 9.99
N ARG A 119 14.93 0.89 10.11
CA ARG A 119 14.09 1.94 10.71
C ARG A 119 12.76 1.34 11.15
N VAL A 120 12.06 1.99 12.05
CA VAL A 120 10.63 1.72 12.26
C VAL A 120 9.87 2.30 11.08
N TYR A 121 9.21 1.44 10.31
CA TYR A 121 8.42 1.84 9.15
C TYR A 121 7.10 2.45 9.62
N ARG A 122 6.57 3.39 8.81
CA ARG A 122 5.20 3.89 9.00
C ARG A 122 4.22 2.88 8.45
N ASP A 123 3.05 2.80 9.08
CA ASP A 123 1.93 2.03 8.54
C ASP A 123 1.42 2.71 7.26
N PRO A 124 1.44 2.04 6.10
CA PRO A 124 1.01 2.64 4.83
C PRO A 124 -0.48 2.97 4.78
N ILE A 125 -1.31 2.28 5.57
CA ILE A 125 -2.76 2.49 5.59
C ILE A 125 -3.09 3.74 6.40
N THR A 126 -2.63 3.81 7.66
CA THR A 126 -2.90 4.93 8.57
C THR A 126 -1.99 6.14 8.32
N GLY A 127 -0.80 5.92 7.69
CA GLY A 127 0.24 6.94 7.50
C GLY A 127 1.02 7.28 8.77
N LYS A 128 0.71 6.64 9.91
CA LYS A 128 1.36 6.87 11.20
C LYS A 128 2.49 5.87 11.46
N ALA A 129 3.42 6.20 12.37
CA ALA A 129 4.47 5.28 12.81
C ALA A 129 4.02 4.43 14.01
N GLU A 130 2.73 4.25 14.18
CA GLU A 130 2.10 3.52 15.27
C GLU A 130 1.64 2.16 14.77
N TRP A 131 2.01 1.11 15.51
CA TRP A 131 1.65 -0.27 15.20
C TRP A 131 0.98 -0.93 16.41
N GLY A 132 0.03 -1.80 16.16
CA GLY A 132 -0.46 -2.72 17.16
C GLY A 132 0.55 -3.86 17.39
N PHE A 133 0.67 -4.32 18.62
CA PHE A 133 1.60 -5.40 18.99
C PHE A 133 0.86 -6.67 19.33
N VAL A 134 1.27 -7.76 18.71
CA VAL A 134 0.88 -9.09 19.16
C VAL A 134 1.85 -9.50 20.24
N LYS A 135 1.34 -9.67 21.46
CA LYS A 135 2.12 -10.07 22.63
C LYS A 135 2.15 -11.58 22.75
N GLY A 136 3.32 -12.10 23.08
CA GLY A 136 3.56 -13.50 23.32
C GLY A 136 3.99 -13.76 24.79
N PRO A 137 4.80 -14.81 25.03
CA PRO A 137 5.33 -15.11 26.35
C PRO A 137 6.07 -13.91 26.96
N GLU A 138 5.98 -13.74 28.27
CA GLU A 138 6.62 -12.64 29.02
C GLU A 138 6.25 -11.23 28.51
N ASP A 139 5.06 -11.03 27.96
CA ASP A 139 4.58 -9.76 27.39
C ASP A 139 5.48 -9.19 26.27
N ARG A 140 6.23 -10.04 25.58
CA ARG A 140 7.14 -9.67 24.51
C ARG A 140 6.44 -9.62 23.16
N ILE A 141 7.02 -8.88 22.21
CA ILE A 141 6.45 -8.65 20.90
C ILE A 141 6.78 -9.85 19.99
N VAL A 142 5.77 -10.63 19.61
CA VAL A 142 5.90 -11.73 18.64
C VAL A 142 5.47 -11.35 17.24
N GLY A 143 4.76 -10.22 17.10
CA GLY A 143 4.28 -9.73 15.82
C GLY A 143 3.74 -8.32 15.90
N VAL A 144 3.41 -7.76 14.73
CA VAL A 144 2.80 -6.44 14.59
C VAL A 144 1.57 -6.51 13.70
N TYR A 145 0.68 -5.51 13.81
CA TYR A 145 -0.48 -5.35 12.95
C TYR A 145 -0.81 -3.87 12.75
N SER A 146 -1.52 -3.55 11.66
CA SER A 146 -2.02 -2.19 11.41
C SER A 146 -3.15 -1.84 12.37
N LEU A 147 -3.19 -0.59 12.82
CA LEU A 147 -4.29 -0.08 13.66
C LEU A 147 -5.49 0.42 12.83
N SER A 148 -5.49 0.21 11.51
CA SER A 148 -6.61 0.61 10.66
C SER A 148 -7.78 -0.35 10.80
N GLU A 149 -8.98 0.23 10.91
CA GLU A 149 -10.25 -0.49 10.90
C GLU A 149 -10.88 -0.57 9.51
N ASP A 150 -10.22 -0.04 8.48
CA ASP A 150 -10.70 -0.12 7.11
C ASP A 150 -10.75 -1.56 6.61
N ALA A 151 -11.66 -1.82 5.68
CA ALA A 151 -11.77 -3.11 5.02
C ALA A 151 -10.68 -3.28 3.94
N PRO A 152 -9.97 -4.43 3.90
CA PRO A 152 -8.99 -4.71 2.87
C PRO A 152 -9.66 -4.97 1.51
N LEU A 153 -8.97 -4.57 0.42
CA LEU A 153 -9.41 -4.88 -0.94
C LEU A 153 -8.99 -6.30 -1.34
N LYS A 154 -7.83 -6.75 -0.86
CA LYS A 154 -7.32 -8.09 -1.14
C LYS A 154 -7.95 -9.08 -0.15
N GLN A 155 -8.74 -10.02 -0.68
CA GLN A 155 -9.45 -11.04 0.11
C GLN A 155 -8.86 -12.45 -0.08
N ALA A 156 -8.09 -12.69 -1.15
CA ALA A 156 -7.56 -14.01 -1.47
C ALA A 156 -6.22 -13.95 -2.20
N GLY A 157 -5.56 -15.10 -2.33
CA GLY A 157 -4.30 -15.24 -3.06
C GLY A 157 -3.11 -14.68 -2.29
N PHE A 158 -3.07 -14.92 -0.99
CA PHE A 158 -1.92 -14.61 -0.15
C PHE A 158 -0.84 -15.69 -0.27
N PRO A 159 0.44 -15.34 -0.01
CA PRO A 159 1.49 -16.35 0.15
C PRO A 159 1.17 -17.30 1.31
N ALA A 160 1.72 -18.53 1.27
CA ALA A 160 1.50 -19.56 2.30
C ALA A 160 1.71 -19.10 3.75
N ASN A 161 2.58 -18.10 3.98
CA ASN A 161 2.83 -17.54 5.31
C ASN A 161 1.71 -16.60 5.81
N TYR A 162 0.72 -16.28 4.98
CA TYR A 162 -0.33 -15.30 5.22
C TYR A 162 -1.70 -15.78 4.76
N GLU A 163 -1.91 -17.10 4.66
CA GLU A 163 -3.21 -17.70 4.35
C GLU A 163 -4.27 -17.28 5.38
N ASP A 164 -3.86 -17.07 6.63
CA ASP A 164 -4.74 -16.57 7.70
C ASP A 164 -5.31 -15.17 7.45
N PHE A 165 -4.82 -14.46 6.42
CA PHE A 165 -5.32 -13.13 6.06
C PHE A 165 -6.51 -13.19 5.11
N GLU A 166 -6.84 -14.36 4.57
CA GLU A 166 -8.01 -14.56 3.74
C GLU A 166 -9.28 -14.34 4.56
N ASP A 167 -10.29 -13.78 3.92
CA ASP A 167 -11.61 -13.48 4.50
C ASP A 167 -11.61 -12.57 5.74
N LYS A 168 -10.52 -11.84 6.00
CA LYS A 168 -10.48 -10.83 7.07
C LYS A 168 -11.24 -9.57 6.67
N GLU A 169 -12.04 -9.07 7.58
CA GLU A 169 -12.87 -7.88 7.35
C GLU A 169 -12.10 -6.57 7.52
N ARG A 170 -11.00 -6.58 8.29
CA ARG A 170 -10.26 -5.37 8.67
C ARG A 170 -8.76 -5.57 8.68
N TYR A 171 -8.00 -4.48 8.38
CA TYR A 171 -6.53 -4.55 8.37
C TYR A 171 -5.93 -4.87 9.74
N HIS A 172 -6.56 -4.53 10.87
CA HIS A 172 -6.04 -4.86 12.20
C HIS A 172 -6.05 -6.38 12.49
N GLU A 173 -6.74 -7.17 11.69
CA GLU A 173 -6.73 -8.62 11.78
C GLU A 173 -5.55 -9.26 11.04
N TRP A 174 -4.86 -8.49 10.16
CA TRP A 174 -3.66 -8.94 9.47
C TRP A 174 -2.47 -8.89 10.42
N ARG A 175 -2.23 -10.00 11.12
CA ARG A 175 -1.20 -10.10 12.15
C ARG A 175 0.07 -10.69 11.58
N PHE A 176 1.13 -9.91 11.47
CA PHE A 176 2.44 -10.33 11.00
C PHE A 176 3.24 -10.95 12.15
N VAL A 177 2.97 -12.21 12.45
CA VAL A 177 3.54 -12.92 13.58
C VAL A 177 4.69 -13.80 13.11
N TYR A 178 5.79 -13.80 13.88
CA TYR A 178 6.83 -14.81 13.74
C TYR A 178 6.55 -15.97 14.70
N VAL A 179 6.34 -17.15 14.13
CA VAL A 179 6.24 -18.41 14.87
C VAL A 179 7.53 -19.16 14.61
N SER A 180 8.29 -19.44 15.67
CA SER A 180 9.48 -20.29 15.55
C SER A 180 9.03 -21.67 15.07
N PRO A 181 9.65 -22.25 14.03
CA PRO A 181 9.40 -23.66 13.72
C PRO A 181 9.75 -24.47 14.98
N ALA A 182 8.77 -25.18 15.52
CA ALA A 182 9.01 -26.06 16.66
C ALA A 182 10.18 -26.97 16.28
N PRO A 183 11.17 -27.22 17.18
CA PRO A 183 12.15 -28.26 16.95
C PRO A 183 11.35 -29.52 16.62
N PRO A 184 11.75 -30.31 15.59
CA PRO A 184 11.09 -31.57 15.33
C PRO A 184 10.99 -32.30 16.66
N GLU A 185 9.76 -32.64 17.09
CA GLU A 185 9.58 -33.42 18.32
C GLU A 185 10.50 -34.63 18.17
N GLN A 186 11.61 -34.59 18.90
CA GLN A 186 12.43 -35.79 19.04
C GLN A 186 11.48 -36.80 19.60
N PRO A 187 11.31 -37.99 18.96
CA PRO A 187 10.48 -39.03 19.49
C PRO A 187 10.95 -39.19 20.92
N ARG A 188 10.05 -38.96 21.88
CA ARG A 188 10.39 -39.15 23.31
C ARG A 188 10.98 -40.56 23.38
N GLN A 189 12.32 -40.61 23.63
CA GLN A 189 12.91 -41.89 23.91
C GLN A 189 12.11 -42.45 25.08
N PRO A 190 11.55 -43.68 24.93
CA PRO A 190 10.86 -44.27 26.07
C PRO A 190 11.82 -44.18 27.24
N GLU A 191 11.35 -43.59 28.34
CA GLU A 191 12.14 -43.55 29.58
C GLU A 191 12.69 -44.95 29.80
N PRO A 192 14.02 -45.09 30.10
CA PRO A 192 14.57 -46.39 30.40
C PRO A 192 13.72 -46.92 31.54
N GLN A 193 12.92 -47.97 31.27
CA GLN A 193 12.24 -48.69 32.30
C GLN A 193 13.38 -49.16 33.25
N LEU A 194 13.40 -48.56 34.41
CA LEU A 194 14.21 -49.06 35.50
C LEU A 194 13.89 -50.52 35.62
N GLN A 195 14.75 -51.37 35.03
CA GLN A 195 14.67 -52.81 35.23
C GLN A 195 14.74 -53.00 36.72
N GLU A 196 13.61 -53.41 37.27
CA GLU A 196 13.48 -53.82 38.68
C GLU A 196 14.58 -54.83 38.96
N LEU A 197 15.62 -54.40 39.69
CA LEU A 197 16.70 -55.29 40.12
C LEU A 197 16.07 -56.52 40.84
N PRO A 198 16.38 -57.75 40.42
CA PRO A 198 15.87 -58.94 41.11
C PRO A 198 16.28 -58.88 42.58
N GLN A 199 15.31 -58.91 43.45
CA GLN A 199 15.54 -58.90 44.91
C GLN A 199 16.39 -60.14 45.29
N PRO A 200 17.45 -60.00 46.06
CA PRO A 200 18.25 -61.14 46.52
C PRO A 200 17.35 -62.04 47.33
N GLY A 201 17.26 -63.30 46.89
CA GLY A 201 16.41 -64.33 47.44
C GLY A 201 16.55 -64.49 48.92
N GLY A 202 15.41 -64.58 49.59
CA GLY A 202 15.35 -64.85 51.04
C GLY A 202 16.11 -66.11 51.42
N THR A 203 16.92 -65.95 52.42
CA THR A 203 17.67 -67.03 53.12
C THR A 203 16.70 -68.10 53.58
N ALA A 204 16.84 -69.30 53.00
CA ALA A 204 16.16 -70.49 53.45
C ALA A 204 16.65 -70.80 54.89
N ARG A 205 15.72 -70.70 55.80
CA ARG A 205 15.90 -71.18 57.24
C ARG A 205 15.88 -72.70 57.21
N ASN A 206 17.04 -73.28 57.48
CA ASN A 206 17.15 -74.70 57.64
C ASN A 206 16.66 -75.11 59.09
N PRO A 207 15.67 -76.01 59.23
CA PRO A 207 15.31 -76.62 60.52
C PRO A 207 16.05 -77.94 60.67
N ASN A 208 16.91 -78.09 61.60
CA ASN A 208 17.24 -79.44 62.11
C ASN A 208 17.77 -79.42 63.56
N PRO A 209 17.60 -80.51 64.16
CA PRO A 209 17.01 -80.83 65.48
C PRO A 209 17.96 -80.68 66.61
#